data_7d569639ec25e4033729dc341f861d1b
#
_entry.id   7d569639ec25e4033729dc341f861d1b
#
_cell.length_a   1.000
_cell.length_b   1.000
_cell.length_c   1.000
_cell.angle_alpha   90.00
_cell.angle_beta   90.00
_cell.angle_gamma   90.00
#
_symmetry.space_group_name_H-M   'P 1'
#
loop_
_entity.id
_entity.type
_entity.pdbx_description
1 polymer ?
#
loop_
_entity_poly.entity_id
_entity_poly.type
_entity_poly.pdbx_seq_one_letter_code
_entity_poly.pdbx_strand_id
1 'polypeptide(L)'
;MYTTYIATTPERLWQALTEPAFTERYWGVAFESDWTTGAPLVWKQGGARMSDPEQVVLVSDPYRQLAYTWHTFTEQWARAVDIAEEVRAELAVERRSTVTFDLEPQGRQVKLTVTQDFDPEGILHGMCSQGWPPILSSLKTLLETGEPLPAN
;
A
#
# COMPACT_ATOMS: atom_id res chain seq x y z
N MET A 1 10.10 -8.64 2.09
CA MET A 1 9.06 -9.46 1.45
C MET A 1 8.16 -10.07 2.51
N TYR A 2 6.85 -9.97 2.31
CA TYR A 2 5.87 -10.47 3.25
C TYR A 2 4.91 -11.40 2.52
N THR A 3 4.55 -12.51 3.14
CA THR A 3 3.63 -13.49 2.54
C THR A 3 2.52 -13.80 3.54
N THR A 4 1.28 -13.80 3.06
CA THR A 4 0.12 -14.23 3.85
C THR A 4 -0.85 -14.99 2.96
N TYR A 5 -1.69 -15.80 3.58
CA TYR A 5 -2.72 -16.59 2.91
C TYR A 5 -4.07 -16.12 3.40
N ILE A 6 -4.96 -15.74 2.46
CA ILE A 6 -6.25 -15.15 2.79
C ILE A 6 -7.36 -16.01 2.19
N ALA A 7 -8.34 -16.38 3.00
CA ALA A 7 -9.52 -17.13 2.55
C ALA A 7 -10.45 -16.17 1.78
N THR A 8 -10.16 -15.99 0.51
CA THR A 8 -10.86 -15.08 -0.38
C THR A 8 -10.63 -15.49 -1.84
N THR A 9 -11.18 -14.73 -2.78
CA THR A 9 -10.95 -14.90 -4.21
C THR A 9 -9.96 -13.85 -4.71
N PRO A 10 -9.25 -14.11 -5.83
CA PRO A 10 -8.36 -13.10 -6.43
C PRO A 10 -9.10 -11.80 -6.77
N GLU A 11 -10.33 -11.89 -7.25
CA GLU A 11 -11.16 -10.74 -7.61
C GLU A 11 -11.46 -9.86 -6.39
N ARG A 12 -11.81 -10.48 -5.26
CA ARG A 12 -12.12 -9.75 -4.05
C ARG A 12 -10.86 -9.14 -3.42
N LEU A 13 -9.75 -9.87 -3.47
CA LEU A 13 -8.48 -9.33 -2.99
C LEU A 13 -8.05 -8.12 -3.84
N TRP A 14 -8.21 -8.21 -5.16
CA TRP A 14 -7.92 -7.09 -6.05
C TRP A 14 -8.75 -5.85 -5.69
N GLN A 15 -10.05 -6.04 -5.44
CA GLN A 15 -10.91 -4.96 -4.95
C GLN A 15 -10.34 -4.34 -3.68
N ALA A 16 -9.93 -5.17 -2.73
CA ALA A 16 -9.42 -4.71 -1.45
C ALA A 16 -8.08 -3.96 -1.58
N LEU A 17 -7.32 -4.21 -2.65
CA LEU A 17 -6.06 -3.52 -2.91
C LEU A 17 -6.26 -2.20 -3.65
N THR A 18 -7.38 -2.01 -4.36
CA THR A 18 -7.57 -0.87 -5.25
C THR A 18 -8.70 0.08 -4.84
N GLU A 19 -9.77 -0.42 -4.25
CA GLU A 19 -10.93 0.41 -3.92
C GLU A 19 -10.78 1.12 -2.58
N PRO A 20 -11.01 2.46 -2.54
CA PRO A 20 -10.88 3.24 -1.30
C PRO A 20 -11.75 2.72 -0.16
N ALA A 21 -12.95 2.21 -0.47
CA ALA A 21 -13.84 1.66 0.53
C ALA A 21 -13.20 0.52 1.34
N PHE A 22 -12.24 -0.20 0.77
CA PHE A 22 -11.48 -1.22 1.46
C PHE A 22 -10.20 -0.68 2.07
N THR A 23 -9.36 0.02 1.28
CA THR A 23 -8.04 0.46 1.73
C THR A 23 -8.11 1.43 2.91
N GLU A 24 -9.13 2.28 2.97
CA GLU A 24 -9.34 3.16 4.12
C GLU A 24 -9.59 2.37 5.40
N ARG A 25 -10.29 1.25 5.32
CA ARG A 25 -10.68 0.46 6.49
C ARG A 25 -9.52 -0.30 7.11
N TYR A 26 -8.65 -0.90 6.30
CA TYR A 26 -7.56 -1.71 6.86
C TYR A 26 -6.21 -0.99 6.89
N TRP A 27 -6.03 0.04 6.10
CA TRP A 27 -4.74 0.73 5.98
C TRP A 27 -4.83 2.22 6.38
N GLY A 28 -5.99 2.83 6.26
CA GLY A 28 -6.13 4.28 6.47
C GLY A 28 -5.64 5.10 5.28
N VAL A 29 -5.50 4.47 4.13
CA VAL A 29 -5.03 5.11 2.89
C VAL A 29 -6.09 4.92 1.81
N ALA A 30 -6.35 5.96 1.04
CA ALA A 30 -7.21 5.89 -0.13
C ALA A 30 -6.41 6.28 -1.37
N PHE A 31 -6.72 5.63 -2.49
CA PHE A 31 -6.05 5.91 -3.77
C PHE A 31 -7.05 6.44 -4.78
N GLU A 32 -6.58 7.33 -5.66
CA GLU A 32 -7.32 7.74 -6.85
C GLU A 32 -6.50 7.35 -8.07
N SER A 33 -7.02 6.49 -8.92
CA SER A 33 -6.38 6.04 -10.15
C SER A 33 -7.35 5.28 -11.03
N ASP A 34 -7.08 5.25 -12.34
CA ASP A 34 -7.78 4.38 -13.28
C ASP A 34 -7.28 2.93 -13.18
N TRP A 35 -6.19 2.71 -12.45
CA TRP A 35 -5.57 1.39 -12.25
C TRP A 35 -5.19 0.70 -13.56
N THR A 36 -4.77 1.47 -14.55
CA THR A 36 -4.15 0.95 -15.76
C THR A 36 -2.64 1.21 -15.70
N THR A 37 -1.85 0.38 -16.38
CA THR A 37 -0.40 0.56 -16.37
C THR A 37 -0.04 1.95 -16.90
N GLY A 38 0.78 2.68 -16.15
CA GLY A 38 1.18 4.05 -16.47
C GLY A 38 0.22 5.13 -15.97
N ALA A 39 -0.93 4.77 -15.42
CA ALA A 39 -1.90 5.75 -14.92
C ALA A 39 -1.36 6.53 -13.72
N PRO A 40 -1.71 7.82 -13.61
CA PRO A 40 -1.38 8.58 -12.41
C PRO A 40 -1.99 7.94 -11.17
N LEU A 41 -1.28 8.05 -10.06
CA LEU A 41 -1.72 7.49 -8.78
C LEU A 41 -1.67 8.59 -7.71
N VAL A 42 -2.81 8.90 -7.14
CA VAL A 42 -2.93 9.84 -6.02
C VAL A 42 -3.11 9.06 -4.74
N TRP A 43 -2.34 9.40 -3.71
CA TRP A 43 -2.46 8.83 -2.38
C TRP A 43 -3.15 9.83 -1.46
N LYS A 44 -4.03 9.35 -0.60
CA LYS A 44 -4.68 10.15 0.45
C LYS A 44 -4.49 9.46 1.79
N GLN A 45 -3.97 10.20 2.76
CA GLN A 45 -3.73 9.64 4.10
C GLN A 45 -3.84 10.77 5.13
N GLY A 46 -4.64 10.55 6.17
CA GLY A 46 -4.76 11.50 7.28
C GLY A 46 -5.24 12.88 6.89
N GLY A 47 -5.96 13.02 5.78
CA GLY A 47 -6.38 14.30 5.25
C GLY A 47 -5.40 14.93 4.26
N ALA A 48 -4.19 14.36 4.12
CA ALA A 48 -3.23 14.81 3.12
C ALA A 48 -3.48 14.14 1.78
N ARG A 49 -3.25 14.89 0.71
CA ARG A 49 -3.38 14.39 -0.66
C ARG A 49 -2.04 14.55 -1.34
N MET A 50 -1.41 13.43 -1.73
CA MET A 50 -0.12 13.42 -2.42
C MET A 50 -0.33 13.07 -3.88
N SER A 51 0.09 13.98 -4.76
CA SER A 51 0.12 13.73 -6.20
C SER A 51 1.45 14.23 -6.75
N ASP A 52 2.00 13.49 -7.71
CA ASP A 52 3.31 13.78 -8.28
C ASP A 52 3.36 13.11 -9.65
N PRO A 53 3.93 13.75 -10.69
CA PRO A 53 4.03 13.10 -12.00
C PRO A 53 4.75 11.74 -11.96
N GLU A 54 5.59 11.51 -10.96
CA GLU A 54 6.30 10.24 -10.80
C GLU A 54 5.52 9.20 -10.00
N GLN A 55 4.36 9.56 -9.44
CA GLN A 55 3.47 8.59 -8.77
C GLN A 55 2.57 7.93 -9.82
N VAL A 56 2.89 6.70 -10.16
CA VAL A 56 2.21 5.98 -11.23
C VAL A 56 1.99 4.52 -10.88
N VAL A 57 1.01 3.93 -11.57
CA VAL A 57 0.81 2.48 -11.57
C VAL A 57 1.84 1.87 -12.52
N LEU A 58 2.65 0.95 -12.03
CA LEU A 58 3.73 0.35 -12.81
C LEU A 58 3.28 -0.91 -13.54
N VAL A 59 2.50 -1.76 -12.86
CA VAL A 59 1.94 -2.98 -13.42
C VAL A 59 0.50 -3.11 -12.96
N SER A 60 -0.41 -3.36 -13.88
CA SER A 60 -1.79 -3.68 -13.57
C SER A 60 -2.20 -4.88 -14.41
N ASP A 61 -2.10 -6.06 -13.80
CA ASP A 61 -2.51 -7.32 -14.39
C ASP A 61 -3.58 -7.91 -13.47
N PRO A 62 -4.87 -7.53 -13.70
CA PRO A 62 -5.94 -7.96 -12.81
C PRO A 62 -5.99 -9.44 -12.65
N TYR A 63 -6.02 -9.69 -11.54
CA TYR A 63 -6.14 -10.52 -10.37
C TYR A 63 -4.85 -11.29 -10.13
N ARG A 64 -3.72 -10.89 -10.73
CA ARG A 64 -2.43 -11.58 -10.64
C ARG A 64 -1.31 -10.73 -10.05
N GLN A 65 -1.16 -9.50 -10.53
CA GLN A 65 -0.06 -8.63 -10.08
C GLN A 65 -0.43 -7.16 -10.16
N LEU A 66 -0.15 -6.44 -9.09
CA LEU A 66 -0.31 -4.99 -9.00
C LEU A 66 0.99 -4.40 -8.46
N ALA A 67 1.54 -3.41 -9.16
CA ALA A 67 2.72 -2.70 -8.68
C ALA A 67 2.54 -1.20 -8.89
N TYR A 68 3.01 -0.42 -7.92
CA TYR A 68 2.95 1.03 -8.03
C TYR A 68 4.05 1.70 -7.22
N THR A 69 4.23 3.00 -7.46
CA THR A 69 5.21 3.80 -6.75
C THR A 69 4.70 4.24 -5.38
N TRP A 70 5.61 4.42 -4.45
CA TRP A 70 5.31 5.06 -3.18
C TRP A 70 5.04 6.55 -3.41
N HIS A 71 4.40 7.21 -2.45
CA HIS A 71 4.07 8.62 -2.58
C HIS A 71 5.27 9.52 -2.30
N THR A 72 5.17 10.77 -2.77
CA THR A 72 6.12 11.82 -2.41
C THR A 72 5.91 12.21 -0.95
N PHE A 73 7.01 12.41 -0.22
CA PHE A 73 6.96 12.75 1.21
C PHE A 73 6.83 14.27 1.37
N THR A 74 5.59 14.75 1.34
CA THR A 74 5.27 16.17 1.44
C THR A 74 5.19 16.64 2.89
N GLU A 75 5.33 17.95 3.11
CA GLU A 75 5.15 18.53 4.43
C GLU A 75 3.72 18.33 4.94
N GLN A 76 2.72 18.42 4.04
CA GLN A 76 1.33 18.18 4.40
C GLN A 76 1.12 16.77 4.93
N TRP A 77 1.71 15.77 4.25
CA TRP A 77 1.65 14.38 4.71
C TRP A 77 2.26 14.21 6.10
N ALA A 78 3.45 14.78 6.30
CA ALA A 78 4.15 14.66 7.58
C ALA A 78 3.33 15.23 8.73
N ARG A 79 2.70 16.38 8.52
CA ARG A 79 1.81 16.96 9.53
C ARG A 79 0.58 16.09 9.77
N ALA A 80 0.01 15.52 8.71
CA ALA A 80 -1.19 14.69 8.81
C ALA A 80 -0.96 13.40 9.58
N VAL A 81 0.25 12.82 9.49
CA VAL A 81 0.59 11.55 10.15
C VAL A 81 1.55 11.72 11.33
N ASP A 82 1.78 12.96 11.74
CA ASP A 82 2.61 13.32 12.90
C ASP A 82 4.06 12.82 12.80
N ILE A 83 4.69 13.11 11.66
CA ILE A 83 6.10 12.82 11.40
C ILE A 83 6.90 14.11 11.53
N ALA A 84 8.02 14.07 12.26
CA ALA A 84 8.90 15.21 12.42
C ALA A 84 9.51 15.66 11.09
N GLU A 85 9.72 16.96 10.91
CA GLU A 85 10.27 17.51 9.66
C GLU A 85 11.64 16.94 9.33
N GLU A 86 12.47 16.67 10.32
CA GLU A 86 13.79 16.07 10.12
C GLU A 86 13.68 14.69 9.49
N VAL A 87 12.68 13.89 9.91
CA VAL A 87 12.43 12.57 9.37
C VAL A 87 11.86 12.68 7.95
N ARG A 88 10.90 13.60 7.73
CA ARG A 88 10.37 13.86 6.40
C ARG A 88 11.46 14.23 5.41
N ALA A 89 12.37 15.12 5.81
CA ALA A 89 13.47 15.55 4.95
C ALA A 89 14.39 14.38 4.57
N GLU A 90 14.65 13.48 5.50
CA GLU A 90 15.45 12.28 5.20
C GLU A 90 14.71 11.36 4.21
N LEU A 91 13.41 11.17 4.40
CA LEU A 91 12.60 10.36 3.47
C LEU A 91 12.55 10.97 2.08
N ALA A 92 12.49 12.30 2.00
CA ALA A 92 12.36 13.03 0.74
C ALA A 92 13.57 12.88 -0.19
N VAL A 93 14.76 12.59 0.37
CA VAL A 93 15.98 12.43 -0.44
C VAL A 93 16.24 10.97 -0.84
N GLU A 94 15.43 10.03 -0.35
CA GLU A 94 15.57 8.63 -0.73
C GLU A 94 15.12 8.38 -2.16
N ARG A 95 15.71 7.37 -2.80
CA ARG A 95 15.21 6.87 -4.07
C ARG A 95 13.75 6.44 -3.87
N ARG A 96 12.88 6.79 -4.82
CA ARG A 96 11.46 6.44 -4.73
C ARG A 96 11.29 4.92 -4.64
N SER A 97 10.56 4.49 -3.65
CA SER A 97 10.25 3.09 -3.43
C SER A 97 9.13 2.64 -4.36
N THR A 98 9.12 1.34 -4.68
CA THR A 98 8.04 0.70 -5.43
C THR A 98 7.54 -0.52 -4.66
N VAL A 99 6.24 -0.79 -4.75
CA VAL A 99 5.63 -1.93 -4.08
C VAL A 99 4.94 -2.83 -5.11
N THR A 100 5.09 -4.14 -4.93
CA THR A 100 4.49 -5.14 -5.80
C THR A 100 3.66 -6.11 -4.97
N PHE A 101 2.43 -6.34 -5.42
CA PHE A 101 1.52 -7.32 -4.84
C PHE A 101 1.35 -8.46 -5.84
N ASP A 102 1.73 -9.67 -5.44
CA ASP A 102 1.55 -10.88 -6.25
C ASP A 102 0.43 -11.72 -5.64
N LEU A 103 -0.58 -12.03 -6.46
CA LEU A 103 -1.75 -12.80 -6.07
C LEU A 103 -1.68 -14.17 -6.74
N GLU A 104 -1.64 -15.22 -5.94
CA GLU A 104 -1.56 -16.58 -6.44
C GLU A 104 -2.70 -17.43 -5.88
N PRO A 105 -3.68 -17.80 -6.71
CA PRO A 105 -4.80 -18.61 -6.25
C PRO A 105 -4.32 -19.99 -5.77
N GLN A 106 -4.83 -20.43 -4.61
CA GLN A 106 -4.53 -21.73 -4.04
C GLN A 106 -5.81 -22.34 -3.47
N GLY A 107 -6.64 -22.95 -4.31
CA GLY A 107 -7.91 -23.52 -3.89
C GLY A 107 -8.87 -22.45 -3.40
N ARG A 108 -9.23 -22.50 -2.12
CA ARG A 108 -10.18 -21.54 -1.52
C ARG A 108 -9.49 -20.36 -0.86
N GLN A 109 -8.21 -20.17 -1.15
CA GLN A 109 -7.45 -19.05 -0.60
C GLN A 109 -6.55 -18.46 -1.67
N VAL A 110 -6.02 -17.29 -1.39
CA VAL A 110 -5.04 -16.61 -2.24
C VAL A 110 -3.77 -16.40 -1.43
N LYS A 111 -2.65 -16.77 -2.01
CA LYS A 111 -1.34 -16.41 -1.47
C LYS A 111 -1.01 -15.00 -1.94
N LEU A 112 -0.89 -14.09 -1.00
CA LEU A 112 -0.49 -12.70 -1.28
C LEU A 112 0.96 -12.51 -0.86
N THR A 113 1.79 -12.08 -1.80
CA THR A 113 3.18 -11.70 -1.53
C THR A 113 3.34 -10.20 -1.78
N VAL A 114 3.85 -9.48 -0.80
CA VAL A 114 4.13 -8.04 -0.91
C VAL A 114 5.64 -7.86 -0.90
N THR A 115 6.16 -7.22 -1.95
CA THR A 115 7.58 -6.93 -2.08
C THR A 115 7.72 -5.42 -2.27
N GLN A 116 8.54 -4.78 -1.46
CA GLN A 116 8.82 -3.36 -1.62
C GLN A 116 10.32 -3.18 -1.84
N ASP A 117 10.66 -2.42 -2.89
CA ASP A 117 12.04 -2.10 -3.24
C ASP A 117 12.38 -0.74 -2.64
N PHE A 118 13.31 -0.73 -1.70
CA PHE A 118 13.71 0.45 -0.94
C PHE A 118 15.09 0.95 -1.34
N ASP A 119 15.34 2.24 -1.06
CA ASP A 119 16.68 2.77 -1.03
C ASP A 119 17.44 2.10 0.12
N PRO A 120 18.54 1.35 -0.15
CA PRO A 120 19.22 0.59 0.90
C PRO A 120 19.85 1.47 1.98
N GLU A 121 20.09 2.76 1.69
CA GLU A 121 20.68 3.71 2.63
C GLU A 121 19.62 4.56 3.35
N GLY A 122 18.35 4.33 3.06
CA GLY A 122 17.27 5.11 3.62
C GLY A 122 16.65 4.52 4.88
N ILE A 123 15.72 5.27 5.47
CA ILE A 123 15.03 4.90 6.71
C ILE A 123 13.63 4.31 6.46
N LEU A 124 13.10 4.45 5.24
CA LEU A 124 11.74 3.97 4.93
C LEU A 124 11.60 2.46 5.14
N HIS A 125 12.63 1.71 4.84
CA HIS A 125 12.64 0.26 5.02
C HIS A 125 12.29 -0.14 6.46
N GLY A 126 12.92 0.50 7.44
CA GLY A 126 12.63 0.23 8.84
C GLY A 126 11.21 0.60 9.24
N MET A 127 10.70 1.71 8.71
CA MET A 127 9.32 2.14 8.99
C MET A 127 8.30 1.15 8.41
N CYS A 128 8.49 0.75 7.15
CA CYS A 128 7.58 -0.19 6.49
C CYS A 128 7.67 -1.60 7.05
N SER A 129 8.84 -2.02 7.55
CA SER A 129 8.95 -3.34 8.17
C SER A 129 8.11 -3.47 9.44
N GLN A 130 7.81 -2.35 10.09
CA GLN A 130 6.88 -2.33 11.23
C GLN A 130 5.44 -2.11 10.79
N GLY A 131 5.21 -1.46 9.66
CA GLY A 131 3.88 -1.14 9.16
C GLY A 131 3.19 -2.28 8.43
N TRP A 132 3.89 -2.99 7.57
CA TRP A 132 3.28 -4.04 6.75
C TRP A 132 2.61 -5.17 7.53
N PRO A 133 3.23 -5.76 8.57
CA PRO A 133 2.58 -6.86 9.28
C PRO A 133 1.19 -6.53 9.84
N PRO A 134 0.97 -5.43 10.57
CA PRO A 134 -0.38 -5.10 11.03
C PRO A 134 -1.34 -4.74 9.89
N ILE A 135 -0.87 -4.07 8.83
CA ILE A 135 -1.69 -3.75 7.67
C ILE A 135 -2.20 -5.03 7.00
N LEU A 136 -1.31 -5.98 6.75
CA LEU A 136 -1.67 -7.25 6.09
C LEU A 136 -2.56 -8.11 6.99
N SER A 137 -2.33 -8.10 8.29
CA SER A 137 -3.21 -8.80 9.23
C SER A 137 -4.61 -8.21 9.23
N SER A 138 -4.71 -6.88 9.16
CA SER A 138 -6.00 -6.19 9.11
C SER A 138 -6.73 -6.46 7.79
N LEU A 139 -6.00 -6.48 6.67
CA LEU A 139 -6.53 -6.85 5.35
C LEU A 139 -7.11 -8.26 5.37
N LYS A 140 -6.33 -9.21 5.89
CA LYS A 140 -6.76 -10.62 6.00
C LYS A 140 -8.02 -10.72 6.84
N THR A 141 -8.04 -10.09 8.01
CA THR A 141 -9.18 -10.11 8.91
C THR A 141 -10.42 -9.50 8.26
N LEU A 142 -10.27 -8.37 7.58
CA LEU A 142 -11.37 -7.72 6.87
C LEU A 142 -11.99 -8.64 5.81
N LEU A 143 -11.17 -9.29 5.00
CA LEU A 143 -11.66 -10.15 3.93
C LEU A 143 -12.27 -11.46 4.44
N GLU A 144 -11.77 -11.99 5.55
CA GLU A 144 -12.26 -13.26 6.10
C GLU A 144 -13.45 -13.09 7.03
N THR A 145 -13.59 -11.94 7.70
CA THR A 145 -14.65 -11.74 8.71
C THR A 145 -15.62 -10.60 8.39
N GLY A 146 -15.26 -9.71 7.47
CA GLY A 146 -16.05 -8.51 7.16
C GLY A 146 -15.67 -7.28 7.96
N GLU A 147 -14.78 -7.41 8.94
CA GLU A 147 -14.31 -6.28 9.77
C GLU A 147 -12.79 -6.28 9.85
N PRO A 148 -12.15 -5.09 9.80
CA PRO A 148 -10.69 -5.00 9.98
C PRO A 148 -10.32 -5.22 11.43
N LEU A 149 -9.01 -5.31 11.71
CA LEU A 149 -8.54 -5.32 13.08
C LEU A 149 -8.91 -4.01 13.77
N PRO A 150 -9.13 -4.03 15.12
CA PRO A 150 -9.42 -2.80 15.85
C PRO A 150 -8.28 -1.79 15.72
N ALA A 151 -8.64 -0.50 15.64
CA ALA A 151 -7.65 0.56 15.69
C ALA A 151 -7.06 0.67 17.10
N ASN A 152 -5.76 0.95 17.17
CA ASN A 152 -5.08 1.17 18.45
C ASN A 152 -5.16 2.63 18.87
#